data_38c54ca22667a30dcd45ffcc06fcf9b6
#
_entry.id   38c54ca22667a30dcd45ffcc06fcf9b6
#
_cell.length_a   1.000
_cell.length_b   1.000
_cell.length_c   1.000
_cell.angle_alpha   90.00
_cell.angle_beta   90.00
_cell.angle_gamma   90.00
#
_symmetry.space_group_name_H-M   'P 1'
#
loop_
_entity.id
_entity.type
_entity.pdbx_description
1 polymer ?
#
loop_
_entity_poly.entity_id
_entity_poly.type
_entity_poly.pdbx_seq_one_letter_code
_entity_poly.pdbx_strand_id
1 'polypeptide(L)'
;MFHKAKTSARWVQPRPLSLGELRRKSILIAVWSMALLAPMQLKGAVLSEGPPKARQAKDSVLLVLAAASLADVLPRIGDEWERLGGTPLVFSFDATSRLAVQASQSGSGDVFFSADPQWIRWLEEQGTVSPGSAVHFAANDLVIAVSRDISVPVQPDMLSVFERIALAGENVPAGRYARTALEQAGVWSELEGHIVRGGSVRGALEWVARNEIPAGIVYRTDAEAEPSVRIAFVFEGPGYPQAQYWGVPLGSTMYEKSAVDFVNFVLGDSGQPFLREAGFSPPQSDIPDGEEERYAAGDTGDDLVASVSSAVRLSLIVAFLATLVGLVPAIGLGWLLARRDFPGKTILSTVVTAPLVIPPVVTGFLLLSVLGASTPLGGLIASLGFPIPFTILGASIAALVVGLPLYVITVRGAFEAVDPMYEELSWTLGSSPWRTFFRVSLPLALPGIAAGAVLAFARSLGEFGATVVLAGNVEGSTRTIALAVYTLLESPTGRETVWILVGASVVISLIALLGFEALSRRQKRRLEDRHAR
;
A
#
# COMPACT_ATOMS: atom_id res chain seq x y z
N MET A 1 56.32 28.10 44.09
CA MET A 1 56.39 26.60 44.03
C MET A 1 55.06 26.05 43.54
N PHE A 2 54.92 25.78 42.25
CA PHE A 2 53.92 24.82 41.71
C PHE A 2 54.30 24.48 40.27
N HIS A 3 54.60 23.25 40.05
CA HIS A 3 55.15 22.67 38.83
C HIS A 3 54.01 22.46 37.78
N LYS A 4 54.21 22.96 36.55
CA LYS A 4 53.37 22.65 35.38
C LYS A 4 53.75 21.29 34.83
N ALA A 5 52.84 20.35 34.86
CA ALA A 5 52.92 19.11 34.04
C ALA A 5 52.22 19.35 32.70
N LYS A 6 53.01 19.38 31.62
CA LYS A 6 52.51 19.30 30.22
C LYS A 6 52.41 17.83 29.82
N THR A 7 51.20 17.32 29.65
CA THR A 7 50.96 16.05 28.97
C THR A 7 50.71 16.31 27.49
N SER A 8 51.68 15.92 26.66
CA SER A 8 51.58 15.92 25.20
C SER A 8 50.83 14.70 24.73
N ALA A 9 49.57 14.84 24.26
CA ALA A 9 48.86 13.81 23.55
C ALA A 9 49.41 13.72 22.10
N ARG A 10 50.10 12.62 21.80
CA ARG A 10 50.49 12.26 20.43
C ARG A 10 49.25 11.75 19.69
N TRP A 11 48.77 12.48 18.69
CA TRP A 11 47.82 11.99 17.69
C TRP A 11 48.49 10.97 16.79
N VAL A 12 48.01 9.72 16.84
CA VAL A 12 48.39 8.65 15.90
C VAL A 12 47.55 8.85 14.65
N GLN A 13 48.17 9.25 13.54
CA GLN A 13 47.53 9.30 12.24
C GLN A 13 47.20 7.87 11.76
N PRO A 14 45.98 7.60 11.30
CA PRO A 14 45.66 6.29 10.70
C PRO A 14 46.43 6.13 9.37
N ARG A 15 47.09 4.99 9.20
CA ARG A 15 47.79 4.61 7.96
C ARG A 15 46.79 4.54 6.80
N PRO A 16 47.13 5.04 5.60
CA PRO A 16 46.31 4.84 4.41
C PRO A 16 46.23 3.36 4.05
N LEU A 17 45.03 2.83 3.88
CA LEU A 17 44.78 1.46 3.44
C LEU A 17 45.34 1.25 2.01
N SER A 18 46.03 0.15 1.79
CA SER A 18 46.55 -0.19 0.46
C SER A 18 45.43 -0.56 -0.51
N LEU A 19 45.65 -0.30 -1.82
CA LEU A 19 44.71 -0.63 -2.91
C LEU A 19 44.24 -2.09 -2.90
N GLY A 20 45.02 -3.02 -2.31
CA GLY A 20 44.66 -4.43 -2.13
C GLY A 20 43.60 -4.68 -1.07
N GLU A 21 43.58 -3.87 -0.01
CA GLU A 21 42.56 -4.00 1.07
C GLU A 21 41.20 -3.39 0.67
N LEU A 22 41.21 -2.34 -0.17
CA LEU A 22 40.00 -1.78 -0.75
C LEU A 22 39.33 -2.77 -1.73
N ARG A 23 40.13 -3.51 -2.51
CA ARG A 23 39.59 -4.55 -3.41
C ARG A 23 38.97 -5.74 -2.65
N ARG A 24 39.55 -6.15 -1.52
CA ARG A 24 38.98 -7.23 -0.70
C ARG A 24 37.67 -6.83 -0.02
N LYS A 25 37.53 -5.60 0.44
CA LYS A 25 36.27 -5.12 1.04
C LYS A 25 35.14 -4.95 0.00
N SER A 26 35.46 -4.52 -1.22
CA SER A 26 34.47 -4.43 -2.31
C SER A 26 33.99 -5.81 -2.78
N ILE A 27 34.85 -6.83 -2.77
CA ILE A 27 34.49 -8.21 -3.10
C ILE A 27 33.60 -8.83 -1.99
N LEU A 28 33.88 -8.53 -0.72
CA LEU A 28 33.05 -9.01 0.40
C LEU A 28 31.65 -8.41 0.38
N ILE A 29 31.48 -7.14 0.01
CA ILE A 29 30.16 -6.49 -0.13
C ILE A 29 29.39 -7.07 -1.32
N ALA A 30 30.07 -7.33 -2.45
CA ALA A 30 29.45 -7.97 -3.62
C ALA A 30 29.01 -9.42 -3.36
N VAL A 31 29.79 -10.18 -2.59
CA VAL A 31 29.47 -11.57 -2.20
C VAL A 31 28.28 -11.60 -1.21
N TRP A 32 28.19 -10.63 -0.28
CA TRP A 32 27.03 -10.50 0.62
C TRP A 32 25.75 -10.10 -0.11
N SER A 33 25.82 -9.25 -1.12
CA SER A 33 24.68 -8.88 -1.95
C SER A 33 24.20 -10.02 -2.86
N MET A 34 25.11 -10.89 -3.30
CA MET A 34 24.76 -12.10 -4.09
C MET A 34 24.18 -13.23 -3.24
N ALA A 35 24.56 -13.33 -1.96
CA ALA A 35 24.01 -14.32 -1.04
C ALA A 35 22.55 -14.07 -0.65
N LEU A 36 22.06 -12.82 -0.79
CA LEU A 36 20.66 -12.43 -0.55
C LEU A 36 19.72 -12.70 -1.74
N LEU A 37 20.27 -13.04 -2.92
CA LEU A 37 19.50 -13.27 -4.15
C LEU A 37 19.51 -14.74 -4.62
N ALA A 38 20.15 -15.66 -3.88
CA ALA A 38 20.08 -17.08 -4.20
C ALA A 38 18.80 -17.69 -3.62
N PRO A 39 17.93 -18.34 -4.41
CA PRO A 39 16.84 -19.13 -3.87
C PRO A 39 17.47 -20.27 -3.05
N MET A 40 17.17 -20.33 -1.76
CA MET A 40 17.54 -21.42 -0.87
C MET A 40 16.85 -22.71 -1.33
N GLN A 41 17.47 -23.44 -2.25
CA GLN A 41 17.19 -24.86 -2.43
C GLN A 41 17.93 -25.62 -1.33
N LEU A 42 17.35 -25.73 -0.15
CA LEU A 42 17.73 -26.71 0.84
C LEU A 42 17.24 -28.09 0.36
N LYS A 43 18.12 -28.82 -0.30
CA LYS A 43 17.96 -30.27 -0.42
C LYS A 43 18.03 -30.88 0.97
N GLY A 44 16.95 -31.49 1.42
CA GLY A 44 16.82 -32.14 2.70
C GLY A 44 17.87 -33.22 2.91
N ALA A 45 18.59 -33.12 4.00
CA ALA A 45 19.23 -34.24 4.63
C ALA A 45 18.15 -35.06 5.35
N VAL A 46 17.84 -36.22 4.82
CA VAL A 46 16.96 -37.21 5.47
C VAL A 46 17.70 -37.71 6.70
N LEU A 47 17.41 -37.15 7.86
CA LEU A 47 17.63 -37.82 9.13
C LEU A 47 16.34 -38.60 9.42
N SER A 48 16.47 -39.92 9.43
CA SER A 48 15.43 -40.85 9.85
C SER A 48 15.18 -40.68 11.35
N GLU A 49 14.25 -39.83 11.72
CA GLU A 49 13.63 -39.87 13.04
C GLU A 49 12.30 -40.61 12.91
N GLY A 50 12.10 -41.57 13.83
CA GLY A 50 10.89 -42.39 13.90
C GLY A 50 9.62 -41.55 14.08
N PRO A 51 8.42 -42.16 13.99
CA PRO A 51 7.17 -41.45 13.94
C PRO A 51 7.04 -40.49 15.13
N PRO A 52 6.66 -39.20 14.89
CA PRO A 52 6.50 -38.23 15.97
C PRO A 52 5.42 -38.73 16.93
N LYS A 53 5.83 -38.91 18.18
CA LYS A 53 4.86 -39.14 19.28
C LYS A 53 3.81 -38.04 19.24
N ALA A 54 2.54 -38.44 19.28
CA ALA A 54 1.39 -37.57 19.33
C ALA A 54 1.65 -36.38 20.27
N ARG A 55 1.87 -35.19 19.71
CA ARG A 55 1.89 -33.93 20.45
C ARG A 55 0.50 -33.75 21.04
N GLN A 56 0.42 -33.60 22.34
CA GLN A 56 -0.82 -33.47 23.08
C GLN A 56 -1.63 -32.28 22.52
N ALA A 57 -2.94 -32.50 22.33
CA ALA A 57 -3.93 -31.60 21.73
C ALA A 57 -4.19 -30.26 22.47
N LYS A 58 -3.25 -29.78 23.28
CA LYS A 58 -3.44 -28.59 24.14
C LYS A 58 -2.82 -27.30 23.60
N ASP A 59 -2.05 -27.36 22.49
CA ASP A 59 -1.36 -26.19 21.89
C ASP A 59 -1.71 -25.97 20.40
N SER A 60 -2.76 -26.61 19.88
CA SER A 60 -3.20 -26.42 18.50
C SER A 60 -4.07 -25.17 18.41
N VAL A 61 -3.68 -24.21 17.55
CA VAL A 61 -4.45 -23.02 17.20
C VAL A 61 -4.69 -23.07 15.70
N LEU A 62 -5.93 -22.89 15.26
CA LEU A 62 -6.26 -22.81 13.83
C LEU A 62 -6.12 -21.36 13.33
N LEU A 63 -5.37 -21.17 12.26
CA LEU A 63 -5.29 -19.92 11.54
C LEU A 63 -6.41 -19.88 10.47
N VAL A 64 -7.38 -19.01 10.68
CA VAL A 64 -8.53 -18.81 9.79
C VAL A 64 -8.31 -17.57 8.93
N LEU A 65 -8.20 -17.76 7.62
CA LEU A 65 -8.12 -16.69 6.63
C LEU A 65 -9.53 -16.40 6.12
N ALA A 66 -10.04 -15.20 6.28
CA ALA A 66 -11.45 -14.91 5.98
C ALA A 66 -11.66 -13.56 5.29
N ALA A 67 -12.63 -13.52 4.39
CA ALA A 67 -13.05 -12.29 3.72
C ALA A 67 -13.38 -11.18 4.72
N ALA A 68 -12.96 -9.94 4.43
CA ALA A 68 -13.10 -8.78 5.31
C ALA A 68 -14.53 -8.53 5.79
N SER A 69 -15.53 -8.84 4.96
CA SER A 69 -16.96 -8.73 5.32
C SER A 69 -17.43 -9.69 6.42
N LEU A 70 -16.63 -10.71 6.75
CA LEU A 70 -16.90 -11.67 7.82
C LEU A 70 -16.30 -11.25 9.18
N ALA A 71 -15.58 -10.11 9.24
CA ALA A 71 -14.79 -9.72 10.41
C ALA A 71 -15.63 -9.46 11.68
N ASP A 72 -16.92 -9.14 11.55
CA ASP A 72 -17.79 -8.90 12.71
C ASP A 72 -18.52 -10.17 13.17
N VAL A 73 -18.74 -11.13 12.27
CA VAL A 73 -19.55 -12.31 12.57
C VAL A 73 -18.70 -13.54 12.91
N LEU A 74 -17.60 -13.80 12.17
CA LEU A 74 -16.78 -15.00 12.43
C LEU A 74 -16.14 -15.04 13.81
N PRO A 75 -15.65 -13.95 14.41
CA PRO A 75 -15.16 -13.99 15.79
C PRO A 75 -16.24 -14.40 16.80
N ARG A 76 -17.48 -13.94 16.64
CA ARG A 76 -18.61 -14.33 17.49
C ARG A 76 -18.94 -15.83 17.36
N ILE A 77 -18.86 -16.37 16.16
CA ILE A 77 -19.00 -17.82 15.90
C ILE A 77 -17.80 -18.58 16.50
N GLY A 78 -16.60 -18.02 16.40
CA GLY A 78 -15.38 -18.58 16.98
C GLY A 78 -15.43 -18.65 18.51
N ASP A 79 -15.92 -17.60 19.17
CA ASP A 79 -16.11 -17.57 20.63
C ASP A 79 -17.07 -18.70 21.07
N GLU A 80 -18.16 -18.92 20.32
CA GLU A 80 -19.10 -20.01 20.61
C GLU A 80 -18.50 -21.38 20.35
N TRP A 81 -17.70 -21.52 19.26
CA TRP A 81 -16.95 -22.73 18.97
C TRP A 81 -15.97 -23.09 20.09
N GLU A 82 -15.18 -22.12 20.57
CA GLU A 82 -14.23 -22.33 21.67
C GLU A 82 -14.96 -22.61 23.00
N ARG A 83 -16.09 -21.94 23.26
CA ARG A 83 -16.93 -22.18 24.44
C ARG A 83 -17.45 -23.62 24.51
N LEU A 84 -17.71 -24.23 23.33
CA LEU A 84 -18.15 -25.63 23.22
C LEU A 84 -16.99 -26.64 23.23
N GLY A 85 -15.76 -26.16 23.45
CA GLY A 85 -14.56 -27.00 23.55
C GLY A 85 -13.83 -27.24 22.23
N GLY A 86 -14.14 -26.43 21.20
CA GLY A 86 -13.41 -26.42 19.93
C GLY A 86 -11.97 -25.93 20.06
N THR A 87 -11.17 -26.18 19.02
CA THR A 87 -9.78 -25.73 18.94
C THR A 87 -9.72 -24.19 18.91
N PRO A 88 -8.82 -23.53 19.68
CA PRO A 88 -8.64 -22.09 19.62
C PRO A 88 -8.39 -21.55 18.21
N LEU A 89 -8.92 -20.36 17.91
CA LEU A 89 -8.88 -19.74 16.59
C LEU A 89 -8.09 -18.44 16.59
N VAL A 90 -7.37 -18.20 15.50
CA VAL A 90 -6.79 -16.89 15.18
C VAL A 90 -7.27 -16.50 13.79
N PHE A 91 -7.85 -15.31 13.68
CA PHE A 91 -8.41 -14.81 12.42
C PHE A 91 -7.47 -13.83 11.74
N SER A 92 -7.40 -13.93 10.42
CA SER A 92 -6.80 -12.93 9.53
C SER A 92 -7.84 -12.50 8.51
N PHE A 93 -8.25 -11.23 8.57
CA PHE A 93 -9.26 -10.67 7.68
C PHE A 93 -8.63 -9.74 6.65
N ASP A 94 -8.93 -10.00 5.37
CA ASP A 94 -8.55 -9.15 4.25
C ASP A 94 -9.45 -9.40 3.03
N ALA A 95 -9.15 -8.77 1.87
CA ALA A 95 -9.81 -9.12 0.63
C ALA A 95 -9.58 -10.61 0.31
N THR A 96 -10.64 -11.31 -0.12
CA THR A 96 -10.59 -12.74 -0.49
C THR A 96 -9.44 -13.03 -1.46
N SER A 97 -9.27 -12.19 -2.49
CA SER A 97 -8.22 -12.30 -3.50
C SER A 97 -6.81 -12.33 -2.88
N ARG A 98 -6.53 -11.44 -1.94
CA ARG A 98 -5.22 -11.38 -1.27
C ARG A 98 -4.96 -12.59 -0.39
N LEU A 99 -5.96 -13.00 0.39
CA LEU A 99 -5.82 -14.17 1.26
C LEU A 99 -5.66 -15.46 0.48
N ALA A 100 -6.36 -15.62 -0.67
CA ALA A 100 -6.19 -16.76 -1.56
C ALA A 100 -4.76 -16.85 -2.11
N VAL A 101 -4.22 -15.73 -2.63
CA VAL A 101 -2.84 -15.66 -3.11
C VAL A 101 -1.84 -15.91 -1.97
N GLN A 102 -2.08 -15.36 -0.79
CA GLN A 102 -1.25 -15.60 0.39
C GLN A 102 -1.24 -17.06 0.80
N ALA A 103 -2.41 -17.72 0.88
CA ALA A 103 -2.53 -19.13 1.21
C ALA A 103 -1.76 -20.02 0.24
N SER A 104 -1.93 -19.78 -1.08
CA SER A 104 -1.26 -20.53 -2.13
C SER A 104 0.26 -20.36 -2.12
N GLN A 105 0.77 -19.14 -1.88
CA GLN A 105 2.21 -18.85 -1.93
C GLN A 105 2.95 -19.23 -0.65
N SER A 106 2.33 -18.99 0.51
CA SER A 106 2.99 -19.24 1.81
C SER A 106 2.79 -20.65 2.33
N GLY A 107 1.76 -21.37 1.83
CA GLY A 107 1.33 -22.64 2.44
C GLY A 107 0.85 -22.46 3.89
N SER A 108 0.42 -21.24 4.27
CA SER A 108 -0.01 -20.90 5.63
C SER A 108 -1.53 -20.76 5.69
N GLY A 109 -2.10 -21.15 6.82
CA GLY A 109 -3.54 -21.15 7.08
C GLY A 109 -4.09 -22.56 7.20
N ASP A 110 -5.16 -22.70 7.98
CA ASP A 110 -5.84 -23.97 8.22
C ASP A 110 -7.24 -23.99 7.61
N VAL A 111 -7.93 -22.84 7.63
CA VAL A 111 -9.27 -22.67 7.06
C VAL A 111 -9.29 -21.40 6.23
N PHE A 112 -10.01 -21.44 5.10
CA PHE A 112 -10.23 -20.29 4.25
C PHE A 112 -11.73 -20.04 4.04
N PHE A 113 -12.18 -18.81 4.30
CA PHE A 113 -13.54 -18.34 4.03
C PHE A 113 -13.52 -17.28 2.93
N SER A 114 -14.08 -17.63 1.80
CA SER A 114 -14.18 -16.80 0.59
C SER A 114 -15.54 -16.12 0.49
N ALA A 115 -15.58 -14.90 -0.06
CA ALA A 115 -16.81 -14.22 -0.47
C ALA A 115 -17.13 -14.46 -1.96
N ASP A 116 -16.51 -15.46 -2.59
CA ASP A 116 -16.66 -15.74 -4.00
C ASP A 116 -16.15 -17.15 -4.36
N PRO A 117 -16.93 -17.96 -5.12
CA PRO A 117 -16.54 -19.31 -5.54
C PRO A 117 -15.34 -19.33 -6.50
N GLN A 118 -15.08 -18.25 -7.27
CA GLN A 118 -13.96 -18.20 -8.21
C GLN A 118 -12.61 -18.38 -7.50
N TRP A 119 -12.44 -17.78 -6.31
CA TRP A 119 -11.21 -17.91 -5.56
C TRP A 119 -11.04 -19.30 -4.94
N ILE A 120 -12.12 -20.00 -4.66
CA ILE A 120 -12.07 -21.42 -4.28
C ILE A 120 -11.55 -22.27 -5.45
N ARG A 121 -12.14 -22.12 -6.65
CA ARG A 121 -11.68 -22.83 -7.86
C ARG A 121 -10.22 -22.53 -8.18
N TRP A 122 -9.83 -21.26 -8.08
CA TRP A 122 -8.43 -20.88 -8.28
C TRP A 122 -7.49 -21.59 -7.28
N LEU A 123 -7.87 -21.73 -6.01
CA LEU A 123 -7.08 -22.48 -5.00
C LEU A 123 -7.07 -24.00 -5.30
N GLU A 124 -8.15 -24.56 -5.85
CA GLU A 124 -8.19 -25.94 -6.32
C GLU A 124 -7.22 -26.15 -7.49
N GLU A 125 -7.19 -25.25 -8.47
CA GLU A 125 -6.25 -25.26 -9.60
C GLU A 125 -4.79 -25.12 -9.15
N GLN A 126 -4.53 -24.35 -8.09
CA GLN A 126 -3.20 -24.25 -7.48
C GLN A 126 -2.83 -25.46 -6.60
N GLY A 127 -3.75 -26.42 -6.42
CA GLY A 127 -3.55 -27.57 -5.53
C GLY A 127 -3.48 -27.22 -4.03
N THR A 128 -3.92 -26.03 -3.64
CA THR A 128 -3.94 -25.56 -2.24
C THR A 128 -5.16 -26.11 -1.49
N VAL A 129 -6.22 -26.43 -2.21
CA VAL A 129 -7.50 -26.94 -1.71
C VAL A 129 -7.84 -28.21 -2.46
N SER A 130 -8.44 -29.19 -1.79
CA SER A 130 -8.92 -30.40 -2.43
C SER A 130 -10.20 -30.13 -3.23
N PRO A 131 -10.31 -30.57 -4.50
CA PRO A 131 -11.51 -30.35 -5.28
C PRO A 131 -12.77 -30.87 -4.61
N GLY A 132 -13.81 -30.04 -4.59
CA GLY A 132 -15.11 -30.38 -4.00
C GLY A 132 -15.17 -30.39 -2.48
N SER A 133 -14.13 -29.92 -1.76
CA SER A 133 -14.13 -29.83 -0.30
C SER A 133 -14.74 -28.54 0.24
N ALA A 134 -15.03 -27.58 -0.62
CA ALA A 134 -15.62 -26.30 -0.24
C ALA A 134 -17.12 -26.40 0.00
N VAL A 135 -17.59 -25.64 0.98
CA VAL A 135 -19.01 -25.64 1.40
C VAL A 135 -19.57 -24.23 1.28
N HIS A 136 -20.69 -24.07 0.57
CA HIS A 136 -21.44 -22.82 0.49
C HIS A 136 -22.26 -22.64 1.79
N PHE A 137 -22.04 -21.55 2.52
CA PHE A 137 -22.65 -21.39 3.85
C PHE A 137 -23.49 -20.12 4.02
N ALA A 138 -23.33 -19.10 3.16
CA ALA A 138 -24.09 -17.85 3.23
C ALA A 138 -24.10 -17.12 1.89
N ALA A 139 -25.04 -16.19 1.74
CA ALA A 139 -25.07 -15.21 0.66
C ALA A 139 -25.23 -13.78 1.22
N ASN A 140 -24.96 -12.77 0.38
CA ASN A 140 -25.06 -11.36 0.77
C ASN A 140 -25.45 -10.50 -0.42
N ASP A 141 -26.29 -9.50 -0.18
CA ASP A 141 -26.73 -8.58 -1.20
C ASP A 141 -25.75 -7.43 -1.38
N LEU A 142 -25.75 -6.84 -2.57
CA LEU A 142 -25.08 -5.58 -2.81
C LEU A 142 -26.04 -4.42 -2.57
N VAL A 143 -25.50 -3.32 -2.07
CA VAL A 143 -26.26 -2.09 -1.81
C VAL A 143 -25.51 -0.86 -2.29
N ILE A 144 -26.26 0.19 -2.67
CA ILE A 144 -25.73 1.54 -2.73
C ILE A 144 -25.78 2.10 -1.31
N ALA A 145 -24.62 2.27 -0.70
CA ALA A 145 -24.44 2.95 0.56
C ALA A 145 -24.10 4.43 0.28
N VAL A 146 -24.73 5.35 1.01
CA VAL A 146 -24.44 6.78 0.93
C VAL A 146 -24.17 7.34 2.31
N SER A 147 -23.41 8.44 2.39
CA SER A 147 -23.24 9.18 3.64
C SER A 147 -24.62 9.59 4.22
N ARG A 148 -24.74 9.57 5.55
CA ARG A 148 -25.99 9.99 6.21
C ARG A 148 -26.44 11.40 5.90
N ASP A 149 -25.54 12.29 5.48
CA ASP A 149 -25.85 13.66 5.12
C ASP A 149 -26.66 13.74 3.80
N ILE A 150 -26.64 12.68 2.99
CA ILE A 150 -27.41 12.60 1.75
C ILE A 150 -28.80 12.06 2.07
N SER A 151 -29.81 12.93 2.07
CA SER A 151 -31.20 12.58 2.42
C SER A 151 -32.06 12.17 1.22
N VAL A 152 -31.61 12.43 0.00
CA VAL A 152 -32.34 12.07 -1.23
C VAL A 152 -32.22 10.58 -1.54
N PRO A 153 -33.26 9.96 -2.16
CA PRO A 153 -33.13 8.63 -2.73
C PRO A 153 -32.01 8.61 -3.79
N VAL A 154 -31.20 7.57 -3.79
CA VAL A 154 -30.16 7.35 -4.80
C VAL A 154 -30.40 5.98 -5.43
N GLN A 155 -30.64 5.95 -6.73
CA GLN A 155 -30.79 4.76 -7.55
C GLN A 155 -29.57 4.61 -8.48
N PRO A 156 -29.35 3.45 -9.12
CA PRO A 156 -28.19 3.23 -9.99
C PRO A 156 -28.02 4.29 -11.10
N ASP A 157 -29.10 4.72 -11.73
CA ASP A 157 -29.13 5.75 -12.78
C ASP A 157 -28.79 7.16 -12.28
N MET A 158 -28.90 7.40 -10.98
CA MET A 158 -28.57 8.67 -10.35
C MET A 158 -27.11 8.77 -9.89
N LEU A 159 -26.35 7.68 -9.98
CA LEU A 159 -24.96 7.66 -9.50
C LEU A 159 -24.04 8.58 -10.31
N SER A 160 -24.35 8.84 -11.58
CA SER A 160 -23.57 9.77 -12.43
C SER A 160 -23.58 11.24 -11.96
N VAL A 161 -24.50 11.59 -11.06
CA VAL A 161 -24.51 12.92 -10.41
C VAL A 161 -23.30 13.11 -9.48
N PHE A 162 -22.75 12.01 -8.96
CA PHE A 162 -21.58 12.06 -8.09
C PHE A 162 -20.29 12.06 -8.90
N GLU A 163 -19.39 12.97 -8.58
CA GLU A 163 -18.06 13.03 -9.19
C GLU A 163 -17.27 11.74 -8.98
N ARG A 164 -17.53 11.05 -7.85
CA ARG A 164 -16.84 9.82 -7.45
C ARG A 164 -17.75 8.84 -6.74
N ILE A 165 -17.47 7.55 -6.97
CA ILE A 165 -18.20 6.42 -6.40
C ILE A 165 -17.17 5.42 -5.89
N ALA A 166 -17.32 4.98 -4.63
CA ALA A 166 -16.42 4.02 -4.02
C ALA A 166 -16.83 2.58 -4.35
N LEU A 167 -15.90 1.82 -4.92
CA LEU A 167 -16.03 0.36 -5.12
C LEU A 167 -14.79 -0.34 -4.54
N ALA A 168 -14.90 -1.62 -4.24
CA ALA A 168 -13.74 -2.46 -4.00
C ALA A 168 -12.92 -2.64 -5.29
N GLY A 169 -11.69 -3.16 -5.17
CA GLY A 169 -10.80 -3.43 -6.29
C GLY A 169 -11.42 -4.38 -7.31
N GLU A 170 -10.96 -4.33 -8.56
CA GLU A 170 -11.51 -5.11 -9.68
C GLU A 170 -11.47 -6.61 -9.43
N ASN A 171 -10.41 -7.11 -8.80
CA ASN A 171 -10.23 -8.52 -8.48
C ASN A 171 -10.79 -8.92 -7.11
N VAL A 172 -11.29 -7.94 -6.36
CA VAL A 172 -11.98 -8.19 -5.09
C VAL A 172 -13.43 -8.59 -5.39
N PRO A 173 -13.97 -9.63 -4.76
CA PRO A 173 -15.34 -10.10 -5.03
C PRO A 173 -16.38 -8.99 -5.06
N ALA A 174 -16.40 -8.12 -4.04
CA ALA A 174 -17.36 -7.02 -3.97
C ALA A 174 -17.24 -6.04 -5.16
N GLY A 175 -16.03 -5.79 -5.67
CA GLY A 175 -15.81 -4.92 -6.82
C GLY A 175 -16.30 -5.55 -8.13
N ARG A 176 -16.12 -6.86 -8.30
CA ARG A 176 -16.64 -7.60 -9.46
C ARG A 176 -18.16 -7.66 -9.43
N TYR A 177 -18.74 -8.06 -8.32
CA TYR A 177 -20.19 -8.07 -8.17
C TYR A 177 -20.81 -6.69 -8.39
N ALA A 178 -20.16 -5.61 -7.86
CA ALA A 178 -20.61 -4.24 -8.09
C ALA A 178 -20.56 -3.85 -9.58
N ARG A 179 -19.50 -4.20 -10.31
CA ARG A 179 -19.41 -3.99 -11.75
C ARG A 179 -20.55 -4.68 -12.47
N THR A 180 -20.76 -5.97 -12.21
CA THR A 180 -21.85 -6.73 -12.83
C THR A 180 -23.22 -6.13 -12.51
N ALA A 181 -23.47 -5.70 -11.28
CA ALA A 181 -24.72 -5.06 -10.90
C ALA A 181 -24.96 -3.75 -11.67
N LEU A 182 -23.92 -2.94 -11.87
CA LEU A 182 -23.98 -1.70 -12.63
C LEU A 182 -24.10 -1.94 -14.15
N GLU A 183 -23.47 -2.99 -14.69
CA GLU A 183 -23.62 -3.42 -16.09
C GLU A 183 -25.05 -3.85 -16.35
N GLN A 184 -25.66 -4.60 -15.44
CA GLN A 184 -27.06 -5.02 -15.54
C GLN A 184 -28.04 -3.87 -15.38
N ALA A 185 -27.69 -2.88 -14.54
CA ALA A 185 -28.45 -1.64 -14.46
C ALA A 185 -28.26 -0.73 -15.69
N GLY A 186 -27.35 -1.09 -16.63
CA GLY A 186 -27.09 -0.33 -17.86
C GLY A 186 -26.31 0.97 -17.66
N VAL A 187 -25.67 1.18 -16.50
CA VAL A 187 -25.03 2.46 -16.14
C VAL A 187 -23.51 2.40 -16.07
N TRP A 188 -22.91 1.21 -16.20
CA TRP A 188 -21.47 1.02 -16.01
C TRP A 188 -20.61 1.93 -16.90
N SER A 189 -20.90 2.00 -18.21
CA SER A 189 -20.10 2.77 -19.17
C SER A 189 -20.07 4.28 -18.87
N GLU A 190 -21.11 4.80 -18.23
CA GLU A 190 -21.17 6.20 -17.79
C GLU A 190 -20.38 6.42 -16.50
N LEU A 191 -20.35 5.41 -15.63
CA LEU A 191 -19.78 5.51 -14.29
C LEU A 191 -18.31 5.12 -14.21
N GLU A 192 -17.76 4.43 -15.20
CA GLU A 192 -16.39 3.87 -15.15
C GLU A 192 -15.31 4.93 -14.81
N GLY A 193 -15.43 6.13 -15.37
CA GLY A 193 -14.54 7.26 -15.07
C GLY A 193 -14.72 7.88 -13.68
N HIS A 194 -15.80 7.54 -12.96
CA HIS A 194 -16.13 8.05 -11.62
C HIS A 194 -15.72 7.07 -10.51
N ILE A 195 -15.26 5.86 -10.87
CA ILE A 195 -14.99 4.81 -9.91
C ILE A 195 -13.66 5.03 -9.17
N VAL A 196 -13.72 5.00 -7.84
CA VAL A 196 -12.55 4.97 -6.96
C VAL A 196 -12.49 3.60 -6.28
N ARG A 197 -11.37 2.90 -6.45
CA ARG A 197 -11.24 1.51 -6.00
C ARG A 197 -10.52 1.40 -4.67
N GLY A 198 -11.20 0.81 -3.68
CA GLY A 198 -10.64 0.46 -2.37
C GLY A 198 -9.96 -0.90 -2.39
N GLY A 199 -8.99 -1.12 -1.51
CA GLY A 199 -8.30 -2.40 -1.37
C GLY A 199 -9.19 -3.55 -0.85
N SER A 200 -10.37 -3.24 -0.31
CA SER A 200 -11.39 -4.18 0.13
C SER A 200 -12.76 -3.49 0.14
N VAL A 201 -13.84 -4.24 0.33
CA VAL A 201 -15.19 -3.67 0.47
C VAL A 201 -15.27 -2.71 1.66
N ARG A 202 -14.64 -3.05 2.78
CA ARG A 202 -14.59 -2.17 3.96
C ARG A 202 -13.77 -0.92 3.75
N GLY A 203 -12.68 -1.01 2.97
CA GLY A 203 -11.91 0.17 2.57
C GLY A 203 -12.72 1.15 1.71
N ALA A 204 -13.57 0.65 0.82
CA ALA A 204 -14.50 1.47 0.05
C ALA A 204 -15.58 2.10 0.93
N LEU A 205 -16.18 1.31 1.85
CA LEU A 205 -17.18 1.79 2.81
C LEU A 205 -16.64 2.89 3.73
N GLU A 206 -15.39 2.77 4.18
CA GLU A 206 -14.75 3.76 5.05
C GLU A 206 -14.72 5.16 4.44
N TRP A 207 -14.49 5.28 3.13
CA TRP A 207 -14.54 6.58 2.45
C TRP A 207 -15.94 7.18 2.43
N VAL A 208 -16.98 6.34 2.31
CA VAL A 208 -18.38 6.78 2.38
C VAL A 208 -18.74 7.19 3.81
N ALA A 209 -18.33 6.39 4.79
CA ALA A 209 -18.56 6.66 6.21
C ALA A 209 -17.94 7.99 6.67
N ARG A 210 -16.79 8.35 6.11
CA ARG A 210 -16.10 9.62 6.38
C ARG A 210 -16.59 10.79 5.52
N ASN A 211 -17.58 10.56 4.65
CA ASN A 211 -18.06 11.56 3.71
C ASN A 211 -16.97 12.12 2.76
N GLU A 212 -15.93 11.30 2.49
CA GLU A 212 -14.89 11.64 1.50
C GLU A 212 -15.35 11.31 0.07
N ILE A 213 -16.17 10.26 -0.07
CA ILE A 213 -16.86 9.87 -1.28
C ILE A 213 -18.35 9.76 -0.94
N PRO A 214 -19.25 10.40 -1.69
CA PRO A 214 -20.66 10.51 -1.32
C PRO A 214 -21.43 9.19 -1.37
N ALA A 215 -21.06 8.27 -2.28
CA ALA A 215 -21.73 7.00 -2.49
C ALA A 215 -20.74 5.87 -2.78
N GLY A 216 -21.09 4.64 -2.42
CA GLY A 216 -20.32 3.44 -2.76
C GLY A 216 -21.22 2.23 -2.91
N ILE A 217 -20.71 1.20 -3.59
CA ILE A 217 -21.37 -0.10 -3.69
C ILE A 217 -20.61 -1.08 -2.84
N VAL A 218 -21.30 -1.62 -1.85
CA VAL A 218 -20.75 -2.48 -0.79
C VAL A 218 -21.72 -3.60 -0.47
N TYR A 219 -21.34 -4.51 0.39
CA TYR A 219 -22.28 -5.53 0.89
C TYR A 219 -23.26 -4.92 1.90
N ARG A 220 -24.48 -5.46 1.89
CA ARG A 220 -25.56 -5.03 2.77
C ARG A 220 -25.16 -5.14 4.25
N THR A 221 -24.57 -6.25 4.66
CA THR A 221 -24.14 -6.46 6.04
C THR A 221 -23.09 -5.45 6.51
N ASP A 222 -22.15 -5.06 5.63
CA ASP A 222 -21.14 -4.05 5.94
C ASP A 222 -21.79 -2.65 6.10
N ALA A 223 -22.76 -2.32 5.23
CA ALA A 223 -23.49 -1.05 5.34
C ALA A 223 -24.40 -0.98 6.57
N GLU A 224 -25.05 -2.09 6.95
CA GLU A 224 -25.89 -2.17 8.16
C GLU A 224 -25.05 -2.06 9.44
N ALA A 225 -23.81 -2.56 9.44
CA ALA A 225 -22.89 -2.48 10.56
C ALA A 225 -22.26 -1.09 10.75
N GLU A 226 -22.30 -0.21 9.73
CA GLU A 226 -21.66 1.12 9.77
C GLU A 226 -22.70 2.24 10.04
N PRO A 227 -22.72 2.81 11.26
CA PRO A 227 -23.73 3.81 11.63
C PRO A 227 -23.65 5.12 10.83
N SER A 228 -22.51 5.44 10.22
CA SER A 228 -22.28 6.71 9.51
C SER A 228 -22.82 6.70 8.09
N VAL A 229 -23.29 5.56 7.60
CA VAL A 229 -23.90 5.44 6.27
C VAL A 229 -25.38 5.07 6.37
N ARG A 230 -26.08 5.18 5.25
CA ARG A 230 -27.40 4.59 5.05
C ARG A 230 -27.45 3.85 3.72
N ILE A 231 -28.24 2.81 3.66
CA ILE A 231 -28.57 2.11 2.43
C ILE A 231 -29.58 2.95 1.65
N ALA A 232 -29.19 3.33 0.43
CA ALA A 232 -30.05 4.09 -0.48
C ALA A 232 -30.79 3.20 -1.48
N PHE A 233 -30.15 2.10 -1.91
CA PHE A 233 -30.71 1.12 -2.83
C PHE A 233 -30.15 -0.26 -2.54
N VAL A 234 -30.95 -1.30 -2.76
CA VAL A 234 -30.55 -2.72 -2.65
C VAL A 234 -30.66 -3.34 -4.02
N PHE A 235 -29.59 -3.99 -4.49
CA PHE A 235 -29.60 -4.73 -5.75
C PHE A 235 -30.25 -6.10 -5.51
N GLU A 236 -31.58 -6.15 -5.56
CA GLU A 236 -32.38 -7.35 -5.34
C GLU A 236 -33.12 -7.77 -6.62
N GLY A 237 -33.33 -9.08 -6.80
CA GLY A 237 -34.15 -9.65 -7.85
C GLY A 237 -33.38 -10.35 -8.95
N PRO A 238 -34.12 -11.00 -9.92
CA PRO A 238 -33.51 -11.78 -10.97
C PRO A 238 -32.60 -10.91 -11.83
N GLY A 239 -31.35 -11.31 -11.94
CA GLY A 239 -30.35 -10.63 -12.75
C GLY A 239 -29.29 -9.88 -11.93
N TYR A 240 -29.54 -9.47 -10.70
CA TYR A 240 -28.49 -8.89 -9.86
C TYR A 240 -27.68 -9.97 -9.16
N PRO A 241 -26.34 -9.86 -9.13
CA PRO A 241 -25.49 -10.84 -8.50
C PRO A 241 -25.58 -10.77 -6.98
N GLN A 242 -25.58 -11.92 -6.32
CA GLN A 242 -25.37 -12.03 -4.88
C GLN A 242 -23.97 -12.56 -4.57
N ALA A 243 -23.31 -11.99 -3.56
CA ALA A 243 -22.06 -12.53 -3.08
C ALA A 243 -22.30 -13.88 -2.39
N GLN A 244 -21.51 -14.88 -2.76
CA GLN A 244 -21.62 -16.24 -2.24
C GLN A 244 -20.42 -16.54 -1.35
N TYR A 245 -20.70 -16.99 -0.13
CA TYR A 245 -19.67 -17.28 0.86
C TYR A 245 -19.40 -18.77 0.97
N TRP A 246 -18.13 -19.11 0.81
CA TRP A 246 -17.66 -20.49 0.80
C TRP A 246 -16.61 -20.70 1.88
N GLY A 247 -16.67 -21.81 2.60
CA GLY A 247 -15.69 -22.23 3.59
C GLY A 247 -14.98 -23.50 3.15
N VAL A 248 -13.66 -23.57 3.35
CA VAL A 248 -12.87 -24.73 2.96
C VAL A 248 -11.66 -24.92 3.88
N PRO A 249 -11.32 -26.15 4.28
CA PRO A 249 -10.04 -26.45 4.91
C PRO A 249 -8.91 -26.36 3.88
N LEU A 250 -7.78 -25.78 4.27
CA LEU A 250 -6.59 -25.67 3.42
C LEU A 250 -5.78 -26.99 3.47
N GLY A 251 -5.26 -27.44 2.32
CA GLY A 251 -4.50 -28.68 2.23
C GLY A 251 -3.15 -28.68 2.96
N SER A 252 -2.66 -27.49 3.36
CA SER A 252 -1.44 -27.31 4.17
C SER A 252 -1.64 -27.55 5.67
N THR A 253 -2.89 -27.68 6.12
CA THR A 253 -3.20 -27.79 7.55
C THR A 253 -2.70 -29.10 8.15
N MET A 254 -2.07 -29.02 9.33
CA MET A 254 -1.75 -30.17 10.17
C MET A 254 -2.94 -30.57 11.07
N TYR A 255 -4.02 -29.81 11.06
CA TYR A 255 -5.21 -29.96 11.92
C TYR A 255 -6.48 -30.20 11.09
N GLU A 256 -6.37 -31.02 10.04
CA GLU A 256 -7.42 -31.27 9.04
C GLU A 256 -8.79 -31.53 9.68
N LYS A 257 -8.84 -32.40 10.69
CA LYS A 257 -10.11 -32.72 11.37
C LYS A 257 -10.73 -31.47 12.02
N SER A 258 -9.94 -30.69 12.77
CA SER A 258 -10.42 -29.49 13.45
C SER A 258 -10.83 -28.40 12.45
N ALA A 259 -10.12 -28.29 11.33
CA ALA A 259 -10.45 -27.36 10.25
C ALA A 259 -11.79 -27.73 9.58
N VAL A 260 -11.99 -29.00 9.24
CA VAL A 260 -13.28 -29.51 8.71
C VAL A 260 -14.40 -29.32 9.73
N ASP A 261 -14.18 -29.67 11.00
CA ASP A 261 -15.18 -29.55 12.06
C ASP A 261 -15.58 -28.07 12.26
N PHE A 262 -14.64 -27.11 12.14
CA PHE A 262 -14.97 -25.69 12.26
C PHE A 262 -15.75 -25.16 11.05
N VAL A 263 -15.39 -25.57 9.81
CA VAL A 263 -16.19 -25.24 8.61
C VAL A 263 -17.62 -25.75 8.76
N ASN A 264 -17.81 -27.00 9.20
CA ASN A 264 -19.11 -27.59 9.44
C ASN A 264 -19.88 -26.90 10.59
N PHE A 265 -19.17 -26.40 11.60
CA PHE A 265 -19.78 -25.64 12.70
C PHE A 265 -20.38 -24.31 12.21
N VAL A 266 -19.66 -23.59 11.32
CA VAL A 266 -20.17 -22.35 10.71
C VAL A 266 -21.42 -22.61 9.86
N LEU A 267 -21.43 -23.74 9.10
CA LEU A 267 -22.56 -24.16 8.28
C LEU A 267 -23.76 -24.66 9.11
N GLY A 268 -23.50 -25.26 10.27
CA GLY A 268 -24.50 -25.94 11.09
C GLY A 268 -25.39 -25.01 11.91
N ASP A 269 -26.32 -25.63 12.65
CA ASP A 269 -27.31 -24.92 13.48
C ASP A 269 -26.69 -24.01 14.54
N SER A 270 -25.43 -24.23 14.90
CA SER A 270 -24.70 -23.39 15.87
C SER A 270 -24.14 -22.09 15.28
N GLY A 271 -23.69 -22.10 14.02
CA GLY A 271 -23.11 -20.93 13.34
C GLY A 271 -24.15 -20.09 12.60
N GLN A 272 -25.13 -20.71 11.97
CA GLN A 272 -26.14 -20.07 11.12
C GLN A 272 -26.97 -18.96 11.82
N PRO A 273 -27.33 -19.06 13.12
CA PRO A 273 -28.02 -17.98 13.81
C PRO A 273 -27.24 -16.68 13.84
N PHE A 274 -25.92 -16.73 14.04
CA PHE A 274 -25.05 -15.55 14.05
C PHE A 274 -24.98 -14.87 12.68
N LEU A 275 -24.91 -15.67 11.61
CA LEU A 275 -24.91 -15.15 10.22
C LEU A 275 -26.23 -14.45 9.91
N ARG A 276 -27.38 -15.05 10.26
CA ARG A 276 -28.69 -14.43 10.06
C ARG A 276 -28.87 -13.15 10.88
N GLU A 277 -28.42 -13.14 12.13
CA GLU A 277 -28.44 -11.94 12.98
C GLU A 277 -27.59 -10.82 12.39
N ALA A 278 -26.46 -11.15 11.75
CA ALA A 278 -25.59 -10.20 11.06
C ALA A 278 -26.10 -9.79 9.67
N GLY A 279 -27.29 -10.24 9.24
CA GLY A 279 -27.92 -9.83 7.97
C GLY A 279 -27.52 -10.66 6.75
N PHE A 280 -26.76 -11.76 6.93
CA PHE A 280 -26.47 -12.69 5.81
C PHE A 280 -27.69 -13.51 5.43
N SER A 281 -27.87 -13.72 4.14
CA SER A 281 -28.89 -14.60 3.60
C SER A 281 -28.42 -16.07 3.61
N PRO A 282 -29.34 -17.04 3.72
CA PRO A 282 -29.00 -18.45 3.61
C PRO A 282 -28.42 -18.78 2.21
N PRO A 283 -27.59 -19.84 2.08
CA PRO A 283 -27.06 -20.26 0.79
C PRO A 283 -28.19 -20.62 -0.16
N GLN A 284 -28.14 -20.15 -1.40
CA GLN A 284 -29.10 -20.53 -2.43
C GLN A 284 -28.71 -21.89 -3.02
N SER A 285 -29.70 -22.76 -3.23
CA SER A 285 -29.50 -24.12 -3.72
C SER A 285 -29.29 -24.20 -5.24
N ASP A 286 -29.70 -23.18 -5.98
CA ASP A 286 -29.67 -23.17 -7.46
C ASP A 286 -28.75 -22.02 -7.93
N ILE A 287 -27.47 -22.35 -8.14
CA ILE A 287 -26.58 -21.49 -8.92
C ILE A 287 -26.80 -21.83 -10.38
N PRO A 288 -27.27 -20.91 -11.23
CA PRO A 288 -27.38 -21.18 -12.64
C PRO A 288 -25.98 -21.45 -13.24
N ASP A 289 -25.79 -22.62 -13.84
CA ASP A 289 -24.51 -23.05 -14.47
C ASP A 289 -23.97 -22.11 -15.56
N GLY A 290 -24.68 -21.06 -15.92
CA GLY A 290 -24.32 -20.09 -16.96
C GLY A 290 -23.83 -18.72 -16.45
N GLU A 291 -23.95 -18.42 -15.18
CA GLU A 291 -23.37 -17.16 -14.63
C GLU A 291 -21.85 -17.24 -14.49
N GLU A 292 -21.29 -18.44 -14.39
CA GLU A 292 -19.87 -18.68 -14.17
C GLU A 292 -18.97 -18.16 -15.30
N GLU A 293 -19.40 -18.30 -16.57
CA GLU A 293 -18.62 -17.84 -17.74
C GLU A 293 -18.62 -16.32 -17.93
N ARG A 294 -19.66 -15.62 -17.47
CA ARG A 294 -19.73 -14.16 -17.60
C ARG A 294 -18.73 -13.43 -16.70
N TYR A 295 -18.34 -14.05 -15.57
CA TYR A 295 -17.37 -13.47 -14.65
C TYR A 295 -15.92 -13.75 -15.04
N ALA A 296 -15.67 -14.65 -15.99
CA ALA A 296 -14.34 -15.03 -16.46
C ALA A 296 -13.81 -14.19 -17.64
N ALA A 297 -14.63 -13.31 -18.22
CA ALA A 297 -14.20 -12.40 -19.29
C ALA A 297 -13.25 -11.34 -18.71
N GLY A 298 -12.02 -11.74 -18.49
CA GLY A 298 -10.91 -10.85 -18.13
C GLY A 298 -10.50 -9.98 -19.31
N ASP A 299 -9.85 -8.86 -18.98
CA ASP A 299 -9.31 -7.85 -19.88
C ASP A 299 -8.64 -8.45 -21.13
N THR A 300 -8.96 -7.89 -22.28
CA THR A 300 -8.24 -8.19 -23.52
C THR A 300 -6.79 -7.69 -23.41
N GLY A 301 -5.84 -8.35 -24.08
CA GLY A 301 -4.42 -8.00 -23.98
C GLY A 301 -4.08 -6.54 -24.30
N ASP A 302 -4.91 -5.84 -25.08
CA ASP A 302 -4.75 -4.43 -25.43
C ASP A 302 -5.07 -3.51 -24.23
N ASP A 303 -6.08 -3.84 -23.42
CA ASP A 303 -6.44 -3.11 -22.21
C ASP A 303 -5.33 -3.22 -21.15
N LEU A 304 -4.68 -4.38 -21.09
CA LEU A 304 -3.57 -4.64 -20.18
C LEU A 304 -2.34 -3.77 -20.48
N VAL A 305 -1.97 -3.64 -21.77
CA VAL A 305 -0.86 -2.77 -22.21
C VAL A 305 -1.16 -1.30 -21.94
N ALA A 306 -2.40 -0.87 -22.16
CA ALA A 306 -2.85 0.48 -21.85
C ALA A 306 -2.76 0.78 -20.35
N SER A 307 -3.21 -0.13 -19.50
CA SER A 307 -3.15 0.00 -18.03
C SER A 307 -1.70 0.07 -17.53
N VAL A 308 -0.79 -0.80 -18.02
CA VAL A 308 0.64 -0.78 -17.68
C VAL A 308 1.29 0.54 -18.07
N SER A 309 1.06 1.01 -19.29
CA SER A 309 1.64 2.27 -19.80
C SER A 309 1.13 3.49 -19.01
N SER A 310 -0.13 3.49 -18.64
CA SER A 310 -0.75 4.50 -17.79
C SER A 310 -0.11 4.55 -16.40
N ALA A 311 0.05 3.39 -15.73
CA ALA A 311 0.66 3.31 -14.42
C ALA A 311 2.12 3.79 -14.40
N VAL A 312 2.91 3.46 -15.43
CA VAL A 312 4.30 3.95 -15.57
C VAL A 312 4.31 5.46 -15.75
N ARG A 313 3.49 5.99 -16.66
CA ARG A 313 3.39 7.43 -16.90
C ARG A 313 2.97 8.19 -15.64
N LEU A 314 1.95 7.72 -14.94
CA LEU A 314 1.46 8.34 -13.71
C LEU A 314 2.51 8.33 -12.61
N SER A 315 3.22 7.22 -12.40
CA SER A 315 4.31 7.17 -11.42
C SER A 315 5.40 8.21 -11.72
N LEU A 316 5.79 8.36 -12.99
CA LEU A 316 6.78 9.35 -13.39
C LEU A 316 6.28 10.78 -13.15
N ILE A 317 5.02 11.08 -13.50
CA ILE A 317 4.40 12.39 -13.28
C ILE A 317 4.32 12.70 -11.78
N VAL A 318 3.81 11.79 -10.96
CA VAL A 318 3.67 11.96 -9.50
C VAL A 318 5.03 12.19 -8.86
N ALA A 319 6.03 11.35 -9.17
CA ALA A 319 7.38 11.49 -8.63
C ALA A 319 8.06 12.79 -9.09
N PHE A 320 7.86 13.19 -10.34
CA PHE A 320 8.39 14.46 -10.87
C PHE A 320 7.74 15.66 -10.18
N LEU A 321 6.41 15.70 -10.06
CA LEU A 321 5.68 16.78 -9.39
C LEU A 321 6.07 16.88 -7.91
N ALA A 322 6.12 15.73 -7.20
CA ALA A 322 6.55 15.68 -5.80
C ALA A 322 7.97 16.25 -5.63
N THR A 323 8.90 15.87 -6.52
CA THR A 323 10.28 16.37 -6.50
C THR A 323 10.37 17.86 -6.82
N LEU A 324 9.64 18.32 -7.83
CA LEU A 324 9.65 19.72 -8.26
C LEU A 324 9.06 20.64 -7.18
N VAL A 325 7.90 20.29 -6.64
CA VAL A 325 7.25 21.04 -5.56
C VAL A 325 8.09 20.98 -4.28
N GLY A 326 8.69 19.83 -3.99
CA GLY A 326 9.57 19.62 -2.85
C GLY A 326 10.91 20.36 -2.90
N LEU A 327 11.34 20.83 -4.08
CA LEU A 327 12.63 21.50 -4.26
C LEU A 327 12.76 22.76 -3.41
N VAL A 328 11.74 23.60 -3.41
CA VAL A 328 11.76 24.88 -2.68
C VAL A 328 11.81 24.66 -1.16
N PRO A 329 10.91 23.88 -0.55
CA PRO A 329 10.99 23.59 0.88
C PRO A 329 12.27 22.82 1.26
N ALA A 330 12.76 21.90 0.42
CA ALA A 330 14.00 21.17 0.70
C ALA A 330 15.22 22.09 0.71
N ILE A 331 15.33 23.03 -0.24
CA ILE A 331 16.42 24.03 -0.24
C ILE A 331 16.30 24.95 0.97
N GLY A 332 15.11 25.48 1.26
CA GLY A 332 14.88 26.39 2.38
C GLY A 332 15.19 25.75 3.74
N LEU A 333 14.60 24.58 4.00
CA LEU A 333 14.82 23.82 5.23
C LEU A 333 16.27 23.30 5.34
N GLY A 334 16.81 22.76 4.25
CA GLY A 334 18.19 22.27 4.21
C GLY A 334 19.20 23.37 4.51
N TRP A 335 19.06 24.53 3.88
CA TRP A 335 19.92 25.69 4.16
C TRP A 335 19.74 26.22 5.60
N LEU A 336 18.49 26.36 6.06
CA LEU A 336 18.20 26.83 7.41
C LEU A 336 18.83 25.92 8.47
N LEU A 337 18.66 24.60 8.32
CA LEU A 337 19.20 23.60 9.23
C LEU A 337 20.73 23.47 9.14
N ALA A 338 21.34 23.78 7.99
CA ALA A 338 22.78 23.74 7.80
C ALA A 338 23.48 24.99 8.36
N ARG A 339 22.90 26.18 8.16
CA ARG A 339 23.59 27.47 8.36
C ARG A 339 23.13 28.29 9.57
N ARG A 340 22.01 27.91 10.19
CA ARG A 340 21.46 28.70 11.30
C ARG A 340 21.31 27.84 12.56
N ASP A 341 21.72 28.45 13.68
CA ASP A 341 21.42 27.94 15.01
C ASP A 341 20.36 28.84 15.65
N PHE A 342 19.24 28.20 16.00
CA PHE A 342 18.07 28.88 16.58
C PHE A 342 17.39 27.97 17.62
N PRO A 343 16.69 28.54 18.61
CA PRO A 343 15.91 27.74 19.54
C PRO A 343 14.82 26.99 18.78
N GLY A 344 14.69 25.66 18.99
CA GLY A 344 13.75 24.80 18.27
C GLY A 344 14.30 24.10 17.02
N LYS A 345 15.59 24.34 16.63
CA LYS A 345 16.21 23.64 15.48
C LYS A 345 16.06 22.12 15.55
N THR A 346 16.26 21.54 16.74
CA THR A 346 16.11 20.09 16.95
C THR A 346 14.65 19.65 16.72
N ILE A 347 13.67 20.41 17.23
CA ILE A 347 12.24 20.11 17.04
C ILE A 347 11.90 20.17 15.56
N LEU A 348 12.31 21.24 14.85
CA LEU A 348 12.07 21.36 13.41
C LEU A 348 12.71 20.20 12.63
N SER A 349 13.95 19.85 12.95
CA SER A 349 14.63 18.71 12.31
C SER A 349 13.88 17.41 12.56
N THR A 350 13.41 17.16 13.79
CA THR A 350 12.65 15.96 14.15
C THR A 350 11.30 15.91 13.40
N VAL A 351 10.57 17.02 13.34
CA VAL A 351 9.28 17.10 12.61
C VAL A 351 9.49 16.84 11.12
N VAL A 352 10.52 17.42 10.52
CA VAL A 352 10.83 17.22 9.09
C VAL A 352 11.22 15.78 8.81
N THR A 353 11.91 15.10 9.74
CA THR A 353 12.34 13.70 9.55
C THR A 353 11.30 12.67 10.03
N ALA A 354 10.28 13.09 10.77
CA ALA A 354 9.25 12.19 11.30
C ALA A 354 8.58 11.27 10.26
N PRO A 355 8.23 11.74 9.03
CA PRO A 355 7.62 10.87 8.02
C PRO A 355 8.51 9.69 7.55
N LEU A 356 9.82 9.74 7.85
CA LEU A 356 10.73 8.64 7.54
C LEU A 356 10.52 7.43 8.47
N VAL A 357 10.08 7.68 9.69
CA VAL A 357 9.90 6.69 10.76
C VAL A 357 8.43 6.28 10.87
N ILE A 358 7.51 7.22 10.63
CA ILE A 358 6.07 6.96 10.66
C ILE A 358 5.71 6.03 9.49
N PRO A 359 4.94 4.94 9.71
CA PRO A 359 4.47 4.09 8.63
C PRO A 359 3.75 4.90 7.54
N PRO A 360 4.04 4.67 6.25
CA PRO A 360 3.46 5.48 5.16
C PRO A 360 1.93 5.52 5.16
N VAL A 361 1.26 4.42 5.50
CA VAL A 361 -0.21 4.36 5.63
C VAL A 361 -0.71 5.32 6.69
N VAL A 362 -0.02 5.41 7.85
CA VAL A 362 -0.36 6.36 8.92
C VAL A 362 -0.16 7.80 8.45
N THR A 363 0.91 8.06 7.70
CA THR A 363 1.16 9.37 7.08
C THR A 363 0.03 9.75 6.11
N GLY A 364 -0.41 8.81 5.27
CA GLY A 364 -1.56 9.00 4.37
C GLY A 364 -2.85 9.31 5.13
N PHE A 365 -3.11 8.58 6.21
CA PHE A 365 -4.26 8.81 7.09
C PHE A 365 -4.23 10.20 7.73
N LEU A 366 -3.09 10.64 8.26
CA LEU A 366 -2.93 11.98 8.83
C LEU A 366 -3.15 13.07 7.77
N LEU A 367 -2.62 12.87 6.56
CA LEU A 367 -2.86 13.78 5.44
C LEU A 367 -4.34 13.85 5.06
N LEU A 368 -5.02 12.71 4.96
CA LEU A 368 -6.45 12.66 4.68
C LEU A 368 -7.28 13.35 5.78
N SER A 369 -6.90 13.16 7.05
CA SER A 369 -7.56 13.80 8.20
C SER A 369 -7.40 15.32 8.24
N VAL A 370 -6.42 15.89 7.53
CA VAL A 370 -6.18 17.34 7.44
C VAL A 370 -6.65 17.92 6.11
N LEU A 371 -6.47 17.18 5.01
CA LEU A 371 -6.67 17.63 3.62
C LEU A 371 -7.90 17.00 2.96
N GLY A 372 -8.63 16.14 3.67
CA GLY A 372 -9.87 15.52 3.19
C GLY A 372 -10.92 16.55 2.81
N ALA A 373 -11.80 16.22 1.87
CA ALA A 373 -12.81 17.13 1.36
C ALA A 373 -13.79 17.62 2.44
N SER A 374 -14.04 16.78 3.45
CA SER A 374 -14.89 17.07 4.62
C SER A 374 -14.23 17.98 5.65
N THR A 375 -12.91 18.23 5.57
CA THR A 375 -12.19 19.06 6.54
C THR A 375 -12.24 20.56 6.17
N PRO A 376 -12.11 21.48 7.16
CA PRO A 376 -12.13 22.92 6.85
C PRO A 376 -11.02 23.35 5.88
N LEU A 377 -9.82 22.79 6.00
CA LEU A 377 -8.70 23.11 5.13
C LEU A 377 -8.86 22.47 3.75
N GLY A 378 -9.21 21.19 3.69
CA GLY A 378 -9.43 20.46 2.44
C GLY A 378 -10.61 21.04 1.65
N GLY A 379 -11.73 21.36 2.32
CA GLY A 379 -12.89 22.01 1.71
C GLY A 379 -12.55 23.40 1.16
N LEU A 380 -11.74 24.21 1.88
CA LEU A 380 -11.27 25.51 1.37
C LEU A 380 -10.42 25.33 0.10
N ILE A 381 -9.47 24.39 0.09
CA ILE A 381 -8.60 24.14 -1.06
C ILE A 381 -9.43 23.62 -2.25
N ALA A 382 -10.41 22.75 -2.00
CA ALA A 382 -11.32 22.25 -3.03
C ALA A 382 -12.19 23.35 -3.61
N SER A 383 -12.68 24.30 -2.79
CA SER A 383 -13.46 25.46 -3.27
C SER A 383 -12.65 26.43 -4.15
N LEU A 384 -11.31 26.39 -4.04
CA LEU A 384 -10.40 27.12 -4.93
C LEU A 384 -10.11 26.37 -6.25
N GLY A 385 -10.73 25.22 -6.49
CA GLY A 385 -10.57 24.40 -7.68
C GLY A 385 -9.42 23.36 -7.62
N PHE A 386 -8.88 23.09 -6.43
CA PHE A 386 -7.79 22.14 -6.23
C PHE A 386 -8.17 20.98 -5.27
N PRO A 387 -9.09 20.08 -5.65
CA PRO A 387 -9.40 18.92 -4.81
C PRO A 387 -8.17 18.06 -4.64
N ILE A 388 -7.87 17.68 -3.37
CA ILE A 388 -6.66 16.89 -3.04
C ILE A 388 -6.95 15.38 -3.04
N PRO A 389 -7.98 14.87 -2.30
CA PRO A 389 -8.23 13.44 -2.28
C PRO A 389 -8.56 12.88 -3.67
N PHE A 390 -8.08 11.67 -3.94
CA PHE A 390 -8.34 10.91 -5.16
C PHE A 390 -7.91 11.61 -6.46
N THR A 391 -6.86 12.45 -6.41
CA THR A 391 -6.30 13.17 -7.56
C THR A 391 -4.80 12.94 -7.69
N ILE A 392 -4.25 13.28 -8.87
CA ILE A 392 -2.79 13.31 -9.09
C ILE A 392 -2.12 14.27 -8.09
N LEU A 393 -2.81 15.37 -7.71
CA LEU A 393 -2.32 16.31 -6.71
C LEU A 393 -2.18 15.63 -5.34
N GLY A 394 -3.19 14.87 -4.92
CA GLY A 394 -3.15 14.08 -3.69
C GLY A 394 -2.03 13.04 -3.68
N ALA A 395 -1.88 12.29 -4.79
CA ALA A 395 -0.78 11.34 -4.96
C ALA A 395 0.59 12.03 -4.86
N SER A 396 0.73 13.21 -5.49
CA SER A 396 1.98 13.99 -5.47
C SER A 396 2.29 14.55 -4.08
N ILE A 397 1.27 14.99 -3.32
CA ILE A 397 1.43 15.45 -1.93
C ILE A 397 1.84 14.29 -1.02
N ALA A 398 1.21 13.12 -1.16
CA ALA A 398 1.59 11.93 -0.40
C ALA A 398 3.06 11.55 -0.66
N ALA A 399 3.46 11.46 -1.92
CA ALA A 399 4.82 11.16 -2.32
C ALA A 399 5.82 12.23 -1.86
N LEU A 400 5.44 13.51 -1.93
CA LEU A 400 6.24 14.63 -1.43
C LEU A 400 6.50 14.51 0.07
N VAL A 401 5.46 14.33 0.89
CA VAL A 401 5.61 14.31 2.36
C VAL A 401 6.48 13.15 2.81
N VAL A 402 6.34 11.98 2.19
CA VAL A 402 7.16 10.81 2.50
C VAL A 402 8.60 10.94 1.95
N GLY A 403 8.78 11.62 0.81
CA GLY A 403 10.10 11.85 0.19
C GLY A 403 10.88 13.03 0.77
N LEU A 404 10.18 14.03 1.32
CA LEU A 404 10.76 15.30 1.78
C LEU A 404 11.88 15.15 2.83
N PRO A 405 11.79 14.25 3.84
CA PRO A 405 12.86 14.06 4.81
C PRO A 405 14.21 13.76 4.17
N LEU A 406 14.21 12.79 3.24
CA LEU A 406 15.42 12.35 2.55
C LEU A 406 15.99 13.47 1.65
N TYR A 407 15.10 14.24 1.03
CA TYR A 407 15.47 15.40 0.24
C TYR A 407 16.14 16.47 1.12
N VAL A 408 15.53 16.84 2.25
CA VAL A 408 16.07 17.84 3.18
C VAL A 408 17.40 17.40 3.77
N ILE A 409 17.54 16.14 4.20
CA ILE A 409 18.80 15.59 4.72
C ILE A 409 19.93 15.73 3.69
N THR A 410 19.66 15.37 2.43
CA THR A 410 20.67 15.42 1.36
C THR A 410 21.04 16.86 1.01
N VAL A 411 20.06 17.75 0.91
CA VAL A 411 20.28 19.18 0.64
C VAL A 411 21.00 19.85 1.81
N ARG A 412 20.65 19.51 3.04
CA ARG A 412 21.37 19.98 4.24
C ARG A 412 22.85 19.59 4.18
N GLY A 413 23.15 18.31 3.90
CA GLY A 413 24.53 17.84 3.74
C GLY A 413 25.26 18.55 2.59
N ALA A 414 24.55 18.92 1.51
CA ALA A 414 25.12 19.68 0.41
C ALA A 414 25.55 21.11 0.82
N PHE A 415 24.74 21.77 1.65
CA PHE A 415 25.11 23.07 2.22
C PHE A 415 26.20 22.96 3.28
N GLU A 416 26.16 21.95 4.15
CA GLU A 416 27.19 21.70 5.18
C GLU A 416 28.57 21.44 4.54
N ALA A 417 28.63 20.86 3.35
CA ALA A 417 29.86 20.61 2.58
C ALA A 417 30.46 21.88 1.97
N VAL A 418 29.72 22.98 1.89
CA VAL A 418 30.26 24.28 1.41
C VAL A 418 30.97 24.97 2.58
N ASP A 419 32.26 25.30 2.39
CA ASP A 419 33.05 26.00 3.42
C ASP A 419 32.42 27.37 3.76
N PRO A 420 32.11 27.66 5.03
CA PRO A 420 31.56 28.93 5.47
C PRO A 420 32.42 30.15 5.07
N MET A 421 33.73 29.95 4.91
CA MET A 421 34.67 31.00 4.53
C MET A 421 34.27 31.70 3.21
N TYR A 422 33.64 31.01 2.27
CA TYR A 422 33.16 31.65 1.05
C TYR A 422 32.00 32.63 1.30
N GLU A 423 31.15 32.35 2.28
CA GLU A 423 30.06 33.24 2.68
C GLU A 423 30.62 34.47 3.42
N GLU A 424 31.57 34.25 4.33
CA GLU A 424 32.24 35.33 5.08
C GLU A 424 33.00 36.29 4.15
N LEU A 425 33.74 35.73 3.18
CA LEU A 425 34.45 36.55 2.18
C LEU A 425 33.47 37.37 1.33
N SER A 426 32.34 36.79 0.95
CA SER A 426 31.30 37.52 0.20
C SER A 426 30.74 38.70 1.01
N TRP A 427 30.55 38.52 2.33
CA TRP A 427 30.09 39.59 3.21
C TRP A 427 31.11 40.68 3.39
N THR A 428 32.39 40.36 3.55
CA THR A 428 33.47 41.36 3.63
C THR A 428 33.59 42.20 2.36
N LEU A 429 33.21 41.62 1.19
CA LEU A 429 33.13 42.33 -0.09
C LEU A 429 31.81 43.11 -0.28
N GLY A 430 30.99 43.24 0.81
CA GLY A 430 29.77 44.06 0.81
C GLY A 430 28.53 43.38 0.21
N SER A 431 28.55 42.07 0.02
CA SER A 431 27.35 41.35 -0.43
C SER A 431 26.34 41.16 0.69
N SER A 432 25.05 41.39 0.39
CA SER A 432 23.99 41.10 1.34
C SER A 432 23.79 39.56 1.51
N PRO A 433 23.20 39.08 2.63
CA PRO A 433 22.97 37.66 2.87
C PRO A 433 22.21 36.95 1.74
N TRP A 434 21.18 37.58 1.19
CA TRP A 434 20.43 37.06 0.05
C TRP A 434 21.27 36.95 -1.23
N ARG A 435 22.12 37.96 -1.50
CA ARG A 435 23.03 37.96 -2.64
C ARG A 435 24.09 36.87 -2.47
N THR A 436 24.64 36.69 -1.28
CA THR A 436 25.56 35.60 -0.95
C THR A 436 24.90 34.24 -1.15
N PHE A 437 23.67 34.05 -0.65
CA PHE A 437 22.94 32.81 -0.85
C PHE A 437 22.82 32.45 -2.34
N PHE A 438 22.28 33.33 -3.16
CA PHE A 438 22.03 33.03 -4.59
C PHE A 438 23.30 32.97 -5.44
N ARG A 439 24.35 33.70 -5.12
CA ARG A 439 25.58 33.80 -5.92
C ARG A 439 26.71 32.90 -5.44
N VAL A 440 26.68 32.48 -4.17
CA VAL A 440 27.77 31.68 -3.57
C VAL A 440 27.24 30.36 -3.04
N SER A 441 26.40 30.36 -2.02
CA SER A 441 26.00 29.14 -1.29
C SER A 441 25.21 28.20 -2.20
N LEU A 442 24.17 28.69 -2.87
CA LEU A 442 23.30 27.88 -3.74
C LEU A 442 24.03 27.26 -4.93
N PRO A 443 24.83 28.02 -5.73
CA PRO A 443 25.57 27.43 -6.85
C PRO A 443 26.63 26.41 -6.42
N LEU A 444 27.25 26.57 -5.28
CA LEU A 444 28.21 25.62 -4.73
C LEU A 444 27.55 24.34 -4.25
N ALA A 445 26.36 24.43 -3.65
CA ALA A 445 25.56 23.30 -3.19
C ALA A 445 24.77 22.62 -4.33
N LEU A 446 24.62 23.24 -5.50
CA LEU A 446 23.74 22.79 -6.59
C LEU A 446 23.95 21.31 -7.01
N PRO A 447 25.17 20.78 -7.12
CA PRO A 447 25.34 19.36 -7.48
C PRO A 447 24.78 18.42 -6.41
N GLY A 448 24.89 18.78 -5.12
CA GLY A 448 24.31 18.00 -4.02
C GLY A 448 22.80 18.16 -3.93
N ILE A 449 22.27 19.35 -4.24
CA ILE A 449 20.81 19.59 -4.35
C ILE A 449 20.25 18.76 -5.48
N ALA A 450 20.90 18.71 -6.64
CA ALA A 450 20.49 17.86 -7.78
C ALA A 450 20.54 16.37 -7.41
N ALA A 451 21.56 15.93 -6.67
CA ALA A 451 21.62 14.56 -6.15
C ALA A 451 20.44 14.28 -5.20
N GLY A 452 20.12 15.21 -4.30
CA GLY A 452 18.96 15.11 -3.43
C GLY A 452 17.64 15.03 -4.18
N ALA A 453 17.49 15.79 -5.27
CA ALA A 453 16.31 15.73 -6.14
C ALA A 453 16.14 14.35 -6.78
N VAL A 454 17.21 13.78 -7.30
CA VAL A 454 17.18 12.43 -7.89
C VAL A 454 16.82 11.37 -6.85
N LEU A 455 17.34 11.50 -5.63
CA LEU A 455 17.05 10.57 -4.55
C LEU A 455 15.60 10.69 -4.07
N ALA A 456 15.08 11.92 -3.95
CA ALA A 456 13.68 12.19 -3.62
C ALA A 456 12.74 11.63 -4.71
N PHE A 457 13.07 11.82 -5.99
CA PHE A 457 12.35 11.25 -7.12
C PHE A 457 12.30 9.72 -7.04
N ALA A 458 13.44 9.06 -6.82
CA ALA A 458 13.50 7.61 -6.69
C ALA A 458 12.67 7.10 -5.52
N ARG A 459 12.68 7.81 -4.38
CA ARG A 459 11.85 7.48 -3.20
C ARG A 459 10.36 7.64 -3.51
N SER A 460 9.99 8.69 -4.24
CA SER A 460 8.60 8.96 -4.61
C SER A 460 8.02 7.94 -5.60
N LEU A 461 8.86 7.35 -6.48
CA LEU A 461 8.43 6.27 -7.39
C LEU A 461 7.95 5.02 -6.66
N GLY A 462 8.54 4.70 -5.52
CA GLY A 462 8.18 3.53 -4.71
C GLY A 462 7.13 3.83 -3.65
N GLU A 463 6.47 4.99 -3.68
CA GLU A 463 5.47 5.31 -2.67
C GLU A 463 4.14 4.59 -2.98
N PHE A 464 3.61 3.92 -1.95
CA PHE A 464 2.38 3.14 -2.01
C PHE A 464 1.43 3.49 -0.87
N GLY A 465 1.91 3.38 0.38
CA GLY A 465 1.06 3.39 1.56
C GLY A 465 0.33 4.70 1.81
N ALA A 466 1.00 5.85 1.65
CA ALA A 466 0.35 7.15 1.80
C ALA A 466 -0.52 7.48 0.58
N THR A 467 -0.10 7.03 -0.61
CA THR A 467 -0.83 7.28 -1.85
C THR A 467 -2.16 6.55 -1.88
N VAL A 468 -2.21 5.26 -1.48
CA VAL A 468 -3.47 4.49 -1.49
C VAL A 468 -4.52 5.09 -0.56
N VAL A 469 -4.09 5.66 0.57
CA VAL A 469 -5.02 6.26 1.55
C VAL A 469 -5.50 7.65 1.11
N LEU A 470 -4.60 8.52 0.61
CA LEU A 470 -4.95 9.90 0.26
C LEU A 470 -5.50 10.03 -1.15
N ALA A 471 -4.91 9.31 -2.12
CA ALA A 471 -5.27 9.45 -3.54
C ALA A 471 -6.07 8.26 -4.07
N GLY A 472 -6.24 7.19 -3.29
CA GLY A 472 -6.95 6.00 -3.73
C GLY A 472 -6.22 5.25 -4.84
N ASN A 473 -6.96 4.37 -5.52
CA ASN A 473 -6.47 3.58 -6.65
C ASN A 473 -7.43 3.78 -7.85
N VAL A 474 -7.29 4.90 -8.54
CA VAL A 474 -8.14 5.28 -9.69
C VAL A 474 -7.36 5.00 -10.96
N GLU A 475 -7.85 4.11 -11.81
CA GLU A 475 -7.23 3.78 -13.08
C GLU A 475 -7.16 5.01 -13.98
N GLY A 476 -6.04 5.17 -14.70
CA GLY A 476 -5.81 6.33 -15.54
C GLY A 476 -5.56 7.66 -14.82
N SER A 477 -5.82 7.75 -13.50
CA SER A 477 -5.71 8.99 -12.72
C SER A 477 -4.70 8.92 -11.57
N THR A 478 -4.82 7.95 -10.65
CA THR A 478 -3.93 7.86 -9.48
C THR A 478 -3.24 6.50 -9.33
N ARG A 479 -3.56 5.51 -10.17
CA ARG A 479 -2.94 4.19 -10.14
C ARG A 479 -1.47 4.26 -10.55
N THR A 480 -0.56 4.37 -9.58
CA THR A 480 0.90 4.29 -9.81
C THR A 480 1.36 2.85 -10.04
N ILE A 481 2.63 2.64 -10.47
CA ILE A 481 3.21 1.30 -10.63
C ILE A 481 3.02 0.46 -9.35
N ALA A 482 3.28 1.04 -8.17
CA ALA A 482 3.15 0.32 -6.92
C ALA A 482 1.70 -0.12 -6.65
N LEU A 483 0.72 0.73 -6.95
CA LEU A 483 -0.70 0.42 -6.87
C LEU A 483 -1.13 -0.59 -7.93
N ALA A 484 -0.63 -0.48 -9.17
CA ALA A 484 -0.92 -1.42 -10.25
C ALA A 484 -0.37 -2.82 -9.92
N VAL A 485 0.87 -2.92 -9.44
CA VAL A 485 1.45 -4.20 -8.97
C VAL A 485 0.60 -4.78 -7.86
N TYR A 486 0.20 -3.96 -6.89
CA TYR A 486 -0.65 -4.40 -5.78
C TYR A 486 -2.00 -4.96 -6.27
N THR A 487 -2.68 -4.26 -7.20
CA THR A 487 -3.96 -4.71 -7.80
C THR A 487 -3.79 -6.00 -8.61
N LEU A 488 -2.72 -6.11 -9.40
CA LEU A 488 -2.45 -7.29 -10.24
C LEU A 488 -2.02 -8.52 -9.43
N LEU A 489 -1.41 -8.34 -8.26
CA LEU A 489 -1.15 -9.45 -7.33
C LEU A 489 -2.44 -10.07 -6.79
N GLU A 490 -3.53 -9.33 -6.79
CA GLU A 490 -4.88 -9.81 -6.44
C GLU A 490 -5.60 -10.48 -7.62
N SER A 491 -5.02 -10.47 -8.84
CA SER A 491 -5.62 -11.08 -10.04
C SER A 491 -5.11 -12.50 -10.25
N PRO A 492 -5.99 -13.48 -10.55
CA PRO A 492 -5.58 -14.83 -10.90
C PRO A 492 -4.70 -14.88 -12.15
N THR A 493 -4.95 -13.97 -13.13
CA THR A 493 -4.28 -13.91 -14.44
C THR A 493 -3.16 -12.87 -14.52
N GLY A 494 -3.01 -11.98 -13.53
CA GLY A 494 -2.10 -10.83 -13.56
C GLY A 494 -0.60 -11.14 -13.40
N ARG A 495 -0.22 -12.39 -13.17
CA ARG A 495 1.14 -12.77 -12.76
C ARG A 495 2.24 -12.37 -13.76
N GLU A 496 2.01 -12.51 -15.06
CA GLU A 496 2.99 -12.12 -16.09
C GLU A 496 3.16 -10.60 -16.15
N THR A 497 2.06 -9.86 -16.06
CA THR A 497 2.05 -8.40 -16.10
C THR A 497 2.71 -7.78 -14.87
N VAL A 498 2.58 -8.41 -13.70
CA VAL A 498 3.30 -8.00 -12.48
C VAL A 498 4.80 -7.96 -12.74
N TRP A 499 5.37 -8.99 -13.39
CA TRP A 499 6.81 -9.01 -13.68
C TRP A 499 7.25 -7.92 -14.64
N ILE A 500 6.41 -7.50 -15.58
CA ILE A 500 6.69 -6.37 -16.48
C ILE A 500 6.76 -5.06 -15.67
N LEU A 501 5.79 -4.81 -14.81
CA LEU A 501 5.76 -3.61 -13.95
C LEU A 501 6.90 -3.60 -12.93
N VAL A 502 7.20 -4.73 -12.31
CA VAL A 502 8.34 -4.89 -11.40
C VAL A 502 9.65 -4.60 -12.15
N GLY A 503 9.82 -5.19 -13.34
CA GLY A 503 10.99 -4.92 -14.18
C GLY A 503 11.13 -3.44 -14.55
N ALA A 504 10.05 -2.79 -14.98
CA ALA A 504 10.03 -1.36 -15.27
C ALA A 504 10.40 -0.52 -14.02
N SER A 505 9.81 -0.83 -12.85
CA SER A 505 10.11 -0.13 -11.60
C SER A 505 11.59 -0.27 -11.21
N VAL A 506 12.14 -1.48 -11.30
CA VAL A 506 13.56 -1.75 -10.99
C VAL A 506 14.47 -0.97 -11.94
N VAL A 507 14.21 -1.01 -13.25
CA VAL A 507 15.02 -0.29 -14.26
C VAL A 507 14.99 1.22 -14.00
N ILE A 508 13.82 1.81 -13.77
CA ILE A 508 13.68 3.25 -13.50
C ILE A 508 14.43 3.62 -12.21
N SER A 509 14.29 2.80 -11.15
CA SER A 509 14.97 3.03 -9.87
C SER A 509 16.49 2.93 -10.00
N LEU A 510 17.01 1.97 -10.78
CA LEU A 510 18.45 1.84 -11.05
C LEU A 510 18.98 3.03 -11.85
N ILE A 511 18.27 3.50 -12.88
CA ILE A 511 18.65 4.69 -13.63
C ILE A 511 18.73 5.91 -12.72
N ALA A 512 17.72 6.10 -11.84
CA ALA A 512 17.71 7.17 -10.86
C ALA A 512 18.90 7.07 -9.89
N LEU A 513 19.19 5.88 -9.37
CA LEU A 513 20.31 5.65 -8.44
C LEU A 513 21.67 5.91 -9.10
N LEU A 514 21.86 5.48 -10.35
CA LEU A 514 23.07 5.79 -11.13
C LEU A 514 23.23 7.29 -11.37
N GLY A 515 22.13 7.99 -11.65
CA GLY A 515 22.10 9.45 -11.75
C GLY A 515 22.53 10.13 -10.44
N PHE A 516 21.98 9.69 -9.31
CA PHE A 516 22.37 10.16 -7.98
C PHE A 516 23.87 9.97 -7.72
N GLU A 517 24.39 8.77 -7.97
CA GLU A 517 25.79 8.45 -7.74
C GLU A 517 26.72 9.30 -8.64
N ALA A 518 26.37 9.49 -9.92
CA ALA A 518 27.12 10.33 -10.85
C ALA A 518 27.18 11.80 -10.41
N LEU A 519 26.05 12.35 -9.93
CA LEU A 519 25.97 13.72 -9.42
C LEU A 519 26.76 13.88 -8.11
N SER A 520 26.64 12.94 -7.19
CA SER A 520 27.36 12.94 -5.91
C SER A 520 28.87 12.85 -6.11
N ARG A 521 29.35 12.03 -7.05
CA ARG A 521 30.77 11.96 -7.42
C ARG A 521 31.28 13.27 -8.04
N ARG A 522 30.47 13.93 -8.90
CA ARG A 522 30.82 15.25 -9.46
C ARG A 522 30.95 16.31 -8.35
N GLN A 523 30.10 16.28 -7.35
CA GLN A 523 30.19 17.19 -6.21
C GLN A 523 31.51 16.98 -5.44
N LYS A 524 31.85 15.74 -5.07
CA LYS A 524 33.09 15.42 -4.36
C LYS A 524 34.33 15.90 -5.13
N ARG A 525 34.44 15.58 -6.44
CA ARG A 525 35.56 16.01 -7.28
C ARG A 525 35.70 17.53 -7.33
N ARG A 526 34.60 18.27 -7.47
CA ARG A 526 34.65 19.75 -7.48
C ARG A 526 35.12 20.34 -6.16
N LEU A 527 34.84 19.72 -5.04
CA LEU A 527 35.31 20.14 -3.73
C LEU A 527 36.82 19.81 -3.57
N GLU A 528 37.26 18.62 -3.98
CA GLU A 528 38.66 18.19 -3.93
C GLU A 528 39.57 19.06 -4.84
N ASP A 529 39.16 19.33 -6.08
CA ASP A 529 39.90 20.17 -7.04
C ASP A 529 40.06 21.63 -6.56
N ARG A 530 39.17 22.11 -5.69
CA ARG A 530 39.24 23.46 -5.11
C ARG A 530 40.10 23.53 -3.86
N HIS A 531 40.26 22.45 -3.11
CA HIS A 531 41.20 22.39 -1.99
C HIS A 531 42.65 22.19 -2.43
N ALA A 532 42.86 21.71 -3.68
CA ALA A 532 44.17 21.50 -4.26
C ALA A 532 44.74 22.73 -4.99
N ARG A 533 43.95 23.80 -5.15
CA ARG A 533 44.35 25.09 -5.71
C ARG A 533 44.37 26.15 -4.64
#